data_977aefff9f15cd27a070c547705c9c4c
#
_entry.id   977aefff9f15cd27a070c547705c9c4c
#
_cell.length_a   1.000
_cell.length_b   1.000
_cell.length_c   1.000
_cell.angle_alpha   90.00
_cell.angle_beta   90.00
_cell.angle_gamma   90.00
#
_symmetry.space_group_name_H-M   'P 1'
#
loop_
_entity.id
_entity.type
_entity.pdbx_description
1 polymer ?
#
loop_
_entity_poly.entity_id
_entity_poly.type
_entity_poly.pdbx_seq_one_letter_code
_entity_poly.pdbx_strand_id
1 'polypeptide(L)'
;MTLSPAASSDDSFAASSAVPHVLRAARLPAWCSADAPGLKDLWLAAGRVERITAHKGAAVPNAAAAGDVHLHGAPVLPALVEPHAHLDKAYTVHRAPPRGPGLLAAIEASHGDEVNWSAADLRARAERALRESLEAGVRLLRTHVSWFQPDAPLAWAVYRELRAEWLGRIELECVNISPLGMFEDAALAGRIAATVAATPGGVLGAFVHSTNHSEAALRHLMAAAARHGLRVDLHADEELAPQACGVASTARLATEFGLAGRVACSHACALAVQDPHTALTTLDAVARAGVSLVSLPSTNLLLQDATTGRTPRLRGITLVHEAIARGIPVALGSDNVQDAFNPVGRHDPVAALELAVLAAHLKPAFDAGSALVCNAHALGAGERITSLVGLPADLVVFPGSHASGRAWPADTRGRVVLRGGRVVAGTWAPEALA
;
A
#
# COMPACT_ATOMS: atom_id res chain seq x y z
N MET A 1 25.20 -26.77 -35.79
CA MET A 1 25.08 -26.84 -34.31
C MET A 1 23.89 -25.97 -33.90
N THR A 2 22.77 -26.60 -33.74
CA THR A 2 21.48 -26.00 -33.36
C THR A 2 21.42 -25.94 -31.85
N LEU A 3 21.40 -24.74 -31.28
CA LEU A 3 21.17 -24.53 -29.87
C LEU A 3 19.66 -24.69 -29.57
N SER A 4 19.33 -25.68 -28.76
CA SER A 4 18.00 -25.93 -28.19
C SER A 4 17.66 -24.81 -27.23
N PRO A 5 16.40 -24.30 -27.19
CA PRO A 5 16.00 -23.31 -26.19
C PRO A 5 15.94 -23.97 -24.82
N ALA A 6 16.55 -23.34 -23.83
CA ALA A 6 16.48 -23.72 -22.43
C ALA A 6 15.03 -23.63 -21.94
N ALA A 7 14.54 -24.71 -21.36
CA ALA A 7 13.23 -24.77 -20.70
C ALA A 7 13.17 -23.77 -19.56
N SER A 8 12.13 -22.96 -19.53
CA SER A 8 11.79 -22.08 -18.41
C SER A 8 11.38 -22.94 -17.23
N SER A 9 12.23 -22.99 -16.21
CA SER A 9 11.95 -23.60 -14.92
C SER A 9 11.16 -22.61 -14.06
N ASP A 10 9.85 -22.58 -14.16
CA ASP A 10 9.03 -21.80 -13.24
C ASP A 10 7.63 -22.41 -13.04
N ASP A 11 7.62 -23.67 -12.53
CA ASP A 11 6.39 -24.29 -12.01
C ASP A 11 6.63 -24.91 -10.61
N SER A 12 7.29 -24.17 -9.71
CA SER A 12 7.52 -24.65 -8.34
C SER A 12 6.56 -24.10 -7.28
N PHE A 13 5.48 -23.42 -7.66
CA PHE A 13 4.37 -23.09 -6.76
C PHE A 13 3.29 -24.19 -6.77
N ALA A 14 3.68 -25.41 -6.45
CA ALA A 14 2.71 -26.43 -6.06
C ALA A 14 2.18 -26.10 -4.66
N ALA A 15 1.23 -25.16 -4.59
CA ALA A 15 0.48 -24.89 -3.38
C ALA A 15 -0.17 -26.19 -2.88
N SER A 16 -0.03 -26.47 -1.59
CA SER A 16 -0.79 -27.57 -0.94
C SER A 16 -2.26 -27.41 -1.31
N SER A 17 -2.83 -28.40 -2.00
CA SER A 17 -4.18 -28.31 -2.59
C SER A 17 -5.31 -28.38 -1.57
N ALA A 18 -5.02 -28.65 -0.30
CA ALA A 18 -6.02 -28.76 0.76
C ALA A 18 -6.36 -27.38 1.33
N VAL A 19 -7.62 -26.97 1.16
CA VAL A 19 -8.18 -25.79 1.83
C VAL A 19 -8.46 -26.19 3.28
N PRO A 20 -7.88 -25.50 4.29
CA PRO A 20 -8.24 -25.77 5.67
C PRO A 20 -9.72 -25.45 5.91
N HIS A 21 -10.41 -26.31 6.64
CA HIS A 21 -11.78 -26.05 7.05
C HIS A 21 -11.85 -25.11 8.25
N VAL A 22 -10.86 -25.18 9.13
CA VAL A 22 -10.80 -24.35 10.34
C VAL A 22 -9.36 -23.92 10.63
N LEU A 23 -9.17 -22.64 10.88
CA LEU A 23 -7.96 -22.09 11.49
C LEU A 23 -8.22 -21.92 12.99
N ARG A 24 -7.65 -22.80 13.82
CA ARG A 24 -7.92 -22.82 15.26
C ARG A 24 -6.93 -21.98 16.06
N ALA A 25 -7.40 -21.44 17.17
CA ALA A 25 -6.60 -20.65 18.11
C ALA A 25 -5.86 -19.47 17.46
N ALA A 26 -6.50 -18.75 16.55
CA ALA A 26 -5.99 -17.54 15.92
C ALA A 26 -6.09 -16.34 16.87
N ARG A 27 -5.12 -15.43 16.83
CA ARG A 27 -5.21 -14.09 17.43
C ARG A 27 -5.61 -13.08 16.37
N LEU A 28 -6.81 -12.51 16.51
CA LEU A 28 -7.32 -11.46 15.63
C LEU A 28 -7.22 -10.10 16.28
N PRO A 29 -6.97 -9.00 15.50
CA PRO A 29 -7.13 -7.64 16.03
C PRO A 29 -8.61 -7.36 16.39
N ALA A 30 -8.82 -6.54 17.41
CA ALA A 30 -10.16 -6.21 17.89
C ALA A 30 -11.04 -5.56 16.82
N TRP A 31 -10.45 -4.76 15.92
CA TRP A 31 -11.19 -4.01 14.89
C TRP A 31 -11.84 -4.90 13.80
N CYS A 32 -11.41 -6.16 13.64
CA CYS A 32 -11.97 -7.08 12.64
C CYS A 32 -12.58 -8.36 13.25
N SER A 33 -12.63 -8.43 14.59
CA SER A 33 -13.26 -9.54 15.32
C SER A 33 -14.37 -8.98 16.21
N ALA A 34 -15.60 -9.00 15.77
CA ALA A 34 -16.75 -8.41 16.46
C ALA A 34 -17.01 -8.87 17.92
N ASP A 35 -16.17 -9.78 18.47
CA ASP A 35 -16.38 -10.46 19.74
C ASP A 35 -15.32 -10.14 20.80
N ALA A 36 -15.59 -10.62 22.03
CA ALA A 36 -14.76 -10.51 23.21
C ALA A 36 -13.28 -10.89 22.99
N PRO A 37 -12.33 -10.36 23.77
CA PRO A 37 -10.91 -10.69 23.68
C PRO A 37 -10.66 -12.19 23.86
N GLY A 38 -9.56 -12.68 23.28
CA GLY A 38 -9.14 -14.08 23.34
C GLY A 38 -8.90 -14.70 21.96
N LEU A 39 -8.43 -15.94 21.97
CA LEU A 39 -8.18 -16.69 20.75
C LEU A 39 -9.49 -17.08 20.06
N LYS A 40 -9.45 -17.16 18.75
CA LYS A 40 -10.59 -17.43 17.87
C LYS A 40 -10.35 -18.64 16.98
N ASP A 41 -11.43 -19.31 16.63
CA ASP A 41 -11.46 -20.30 15.55
C ASP A 41 -12.16 -19.69 14.35
N LEU A 42 -11.49 -19.67 13.20
CA LEU A 42 -12.03 -19.18 11.93
C LEU A 42 -12.47 -20.39 11.09
N TRP A 43 -13.73 -20.47 10.78
CA TRP A 43 -14.33 -21.50 9.93
C TRP A 43 -14.35 -21.01 8.49
N LEU A 44 -13.79 -21.79 7.57
CA LEU A 44 -13.68 -21.44 6.16
C LEU A 44 -14.57 -22.36 5.33
N ALA A 45 -15.39 -21.77 4.48
CA ALA A 45 -16.23 -22.47 3.53
C ALA A 45 -16.34 -21.70 2.22
N ALA A 46 -16.32 -22.37 1.09
CA ALA A 46 -16.44 -21.79 -0.24
C ALA A 46 -15.50 -20.60 -0.48
N GLY A 47 -14.28 -20.65 0.06
CA GLY A 47 -13.28 -19.59 -0.07
C GLY A 47 -13.54 -18.34 0.77
N ARG A 48 -14.46 -18.38 1.74
CA ARG A 48 -14.83 -17.27 2.62
C ARG A 48 -14.68 -17.65 4.09
N VAL A 49 -14.58 -16.65 4.95
CA VAL A 49 -14.72 -16.81 6.39
C VAL A 49 -16.22 -16.94 6.69
N GLU A 50 -16.68 -18.15 6.95
CA GLU A 50 -18.10 -18.41 7.21
C GLU A 50 -18.54 -17.91 8.59
N ARG A 51 -17.70 -18.16 9.61
CA ARG A 51 -17.95 -17.73 11.00
C ARG A 51 -16.67 -17.66 11.82
N ILE A 52 -16.73 -16.92 12.89
CA ILE A 52 -15.67 -16.81 13.91
C ILE A 52 -16.27 -17.21 15.24
N THR A 53 -15.58 -18.07 16.00
CA THR A 53 -16.03 -18.49 17.33
C THR A 53 -14.90 -18.32 18.34
N ALA A 54 -15.25 -18.17 19.62
CA ALA A 54 -14.24 -18.20 20.67
C ALA A 54 -13.56 -19.58 20.70
N HIS A 55 -12.23 -19.59 20.77
CA HIS A 55 -11.48 -20.84 20.96
C HIS A 55 -11.69 -21.38 22.37
N LYS A 56 -12.18 -22.60 22.51
CA LYS A 56 -12.56 -23.21 23.81
C LYS A 56 -11.47 -24.10 24.41
N GLY A 57 -10.21 -23.95 24.00
CA GLY A 57 -9.10 -24.65 24.67
C GLY A 57 -9.26 -26.18 24.75
N ALA A 58 -9.98 -26.80 23.84
CA ALA A 58 -10.09 -28.26 23.79
C ALA A 58 -8.71 -28.83 23.48
N ALA A 59 -8.29 -29.84 24.22
CA ALA A 59 -7.13 -30.66 23.88
C ALA A 59 -7.19 -30.98 22.40
N VAL A 60 -6.06 -30.77 21.68
CA VAL A 60 -5.92 -31.17 20.28
C VAL A 60 -6.46 -32.63 20.21
N PRO A 61 -7.56 -32.89 19.49
CA PRO A 61 -8.01 -34.24 19.32
C PRO A 61 -6.85 -35.00 18.67
N ASN A 62 -6.56 -36.20 19.15
CA ASN A 62 -5.49 -37.08 18.64
C ASN A 62 -5.69 -37.51 17.17
N ALA A 63 -6.56 -36.89 16.45
CA ALA A 63 -6.69 -36.80 15.01
C ALA A 63 -7.29 -35.43 14.73
N ALA A 64 -6.48 -34.47 14.31
CA ALA A 64 -7.00 -33.28 13.63
C ALA A 64 -7.95 -33.78 12.54
N ALA A 65 -9.19 -33.33 12.56
CA ALA A 65 -10.10 -33.61 11.44
C ALA A 65 -9.37 -33.19 10.17
N ALA A 66 -9.30 -34.03 9.15
CA ALA A 66 -8.53 -33.74 7.95
C ALA A 66 -8.92 -32.35 7.42
N GLY A 67 -7.98 -31.40 7.46
CA GLY A 67 -8.20 -30.01 7.05
C GLY A 67 -8.23 -28.96 8.17
N ASP A 68 -8.03 -29.29 9.44
CA ASP A 68 -7.87 -28.32 10.51
C ASP A 68 -6.40 -27.90 10.66
N VAL A 69 -6.15 -26.61 10.89
CA VAL A 69 -4.82 -26.03 11.16
C VAL A 69 -4.83 -25.33 12.51
N HIS A 70 -3.95 -25.75 13.42
CA HIS A 70 -3.83 -25.12 14.74
C HIS A 70 -2.78 -24.01 14.73
N LEU A 71 -3.18 -22.79 15.01
CA LEU A 71 -2.32 -21.59 14.90
C LEU A 71 -1.59 -21.23 16.22
N HIS A 72 -1.89 -21.92 17.32
CA HIS A 72 -1.22 -21.72 18.62
C HIS A 72 -1.15 -20.25 19.08
N GLY A 73 -2.15 -19.44 18.78
CA GLY A 73 -2.17 -18.02 19.12
C GLY A 73 -1.44 -17.11 18.13
N ALA A 74 -1.05 -17.64 16.97
CA ALA A 74 -0.43 -16.83 15.93
C ALA A 74 -1.37 -15.68 15.50
N PRO A 75 -0.84 -14.46 15.27
CA PRO A 75 -1.57 -13.37 14.69
C PRO A 75 -2.10 -13.70 13.30
N VAL A 76 -3.34 -13.28 13.04
CA VAL A 76 -3.96 -13.37 11.70
C VAL A 76 -4.53 -12.00 11.35
N LEU A 77 -4.17 -11.51 10.18
CA LEU A 77 -4.72 -10.29 9.59
C LEU A 77 -5.51 -10.63 8.33
N PRO A 78 -6.51 -9.81 7.93
CA PRO A 78 -6.95 -9.81 6.55
C PRO A 78 -5.76 -9.47 5.65
N ALA A 79 -5.86 -9.81 4.37
CA ALA A 79 -4.82 -9.51 3.40
C ALA A 79 -4.43 -8.03 3.42
N LEU A 80 -3.12 -7.78 3.26
CA LEU A 80 -2.55 -6.45 3.34
C LEU A 80 -2.85 -5.62 2.08
N VAL A 81 -2.76 -4.32 2.24
CA VAL A 81 -2.87 -3.33 1.17
C VAL A 81 -1.55 -2.57 1.09
N GLU A 82 -0.96 -2.54 -0.10
CA GLU A 82 0.13 -1.62 -0.42
C GLU A 82 -0.47 -0.40 -1.12
N PRO A 83 -0.70 0.69 -0.39
CA PRO A 83 -1.44 1.82 -0.91
C PRO A 83 -0.63 2.69 -1.87
N HIS A 84 0.70 2.53 -1.88
CA HIS A 84 1.58 3.43 -2.61
C HIS A 84 2.95 2.78 -2.84
N ALA A 85 3.24 2.48 -4.09
CA ALA A 85 4.53 1.94 -4.54
C ALA A 85 4.93 2.52 -5.90
N HIS A 86 6.19 2.34 -6.29
CA HIS A 86 6.75 2.79 -7.57
C HIS A 86 7.46 1.63 -8.29
N LEU A 87 6.68 0.78 -8.98
CA LEU A 87 7.24 -0.40 -9.65
C LEU A 87 8.18 -0.06 -10.82
N ASP A 88 7.99 1.11 -11.42
CA ASP A 88 8.82 1.62 -12.51
C ASP A 88 10.23 2.04 -12.07
N LYS A 89 10.40 2.40 -10.80
CA LYS A 89 11.69 2.80 -10.20
C LYS A 89 12.34 1.69 -9.37
N ALA A 90 11.54 0.73 -8.89
CA ALA A 90 12.01 -0.31 -7.97
C ALA A 90 13.27 -1.05 -8.49
N TYR A 91 14.19 -1.34 -7.57
CA TYR A 91 15.44 -2.08 -7.78
C TYR A 91 16.44 -1.43 -8.73
N THR A 92 16.39 -0.12 -8.91
CA THR A 92 17.31 0.63 -9.80
C THR A 92 18.50 1.26 -9.07
N VAL A 93 18.57 1.20 -7.74
CA VAL A 93 19.60 1.88 -6.93
C VAL A 93 21.04 1.56 -7.36
N HIS A 94 21.29 0.34 -7.82
CA HIS A 94 22.65 -0.10 -8.24
C HIS A 94 23.12 0.57 -9.54
N ARG A 95 22.21 1.08 -10.38
CA ARG A 95 22.54 1.76 -11.63
C ARG A 95 22.20 3.26 -11.59
N ALA A 96 21.30 3.67 -10.71
CA ALA A 96 20.87 5.06 -10.53
C ALA A 96 20.90 5.46 -9.04
N PRO A 97 22.06 5.43 -8.36
CA PRO A 97 22.16 5.89 -6.98
C PRO A 97 21.93 7.40 -6.91
N PRO A 98 21.32 7.93 -5.83
CA PRO A 98 21.16 9.38 -5.65
C PRO A 98 22.53 10.06 -5.57
N ARG A 99 22.68 11.20 -6.23
CA ARG A 99 23.95 11.97 -6.25
C ARG A 99 24.02 13.05 -5.17
N GLY A 100 22.99 13.16 -4.36
CA GLY A 100 22.87 14.14 -3.29
C GLY A 100 21.73 13.78 -2.33
N PRO A 101 21.54 14.58 -1.26
CA PRO A 101 20.48 14.34 -0.29
C PRO A 101 19.13 14.85 -0.79
N GLY A 102 18.06 14.21 -0.31
CA GLY A 102 16.67 14.66 -0.45
C GLY A 102 16.01 14.36 -1.80
N LEU A 103 14.79 14.81 -1.90
CA LEU A 103 13.84 14.47 -2.98
C LEU A 103 14.34 14.85 -4.38
N LEU A 104 14.87 16.07 -4.56
CA LEU A 104 15.26 16.56 -5.90
C LEU A 104 16.42 15.75 -6.49
N ALA A 105 17.41 15.38 -5.67
CA ALA A 105 18.53 14.54 -6.13
C ALA A 105 18.07 13.12 -6.52
N ALA A 106 17.09 12.58 -5.80
CA ALA A 106 16.48 11.29 -6.13
C ALA A 106 15.67 11.36 -7.45
N ILE A 107 14.91 12.43 -7.66
CA ILE A 107 14.17 12.68 -8.91
C ILE A 107 15.14 12.74 -10.09
N GLU A 108 16.23 13.51 -10.00
CA GLU A 108 17.24 13.62 -11.06
C GLU A 108 17.87 12.27 -11.40
N ALA A 109 18.24 11.49 -10.39
CA ALA A 109 18.82 10.17 -10.59
C ALA A 109 17.84 9.21 -11.27
N SER A 110 16.56 9.21 -10.86
CA SER A 110 15.50 8.39 -11.45
C SER A 110 15.24 8.75 -12.91
N HIS A 111 15.13 10.04 -13.24
CA HIS A 111 14.97 10.51 -14.62
C HIS A 111 16.14 10.10 -15.50
N GLY A 112 17.38 10.15 -14.97
CA GLY A 112 18.56 9.68 -15.70
C GLY A 112 18.54 8.18 -16.03
N ASP A 113 17.78 7.38 -15.30
CA ASP A 113 17.64 5.93 -15.53
C ASP A 113 16.56 5.56 -16.58
N GLU A 114 15.64 6.47 -16.91
CA GLU A 114 14.52 6.17 -17.83
C GLU A 114 14.98 5.64 -19.20
N VAL A 115 16.17 6.01 -19.66
CA VAL A 115 16.78 5.52 -20.91
C VAL A 115 16.99 3.99 -20.91
N ASN A 116 17.02 3.37 -19.74
CA ASN A 116 17.18 1.93 -19.54
C ASN A 116 15.85 1.18 -19.40
N TRP A 117 14.71 1.88 -19.38
CA TRP A 117 13.40 1.29 -19.11
C TRP A 117 12.78 0.68 -20.36
N SER A 118 13.28 -0.49 -20.77
CA SER A 118 12.61 -1.32 -21.77
C SER A 118 11.40 -2.06 -21.18
N ALA A 119 10.51 -2.57 -22.03
CA ALA A 119 9.38 -3.41 -21.57
C ALA A 119 9.85 -4.63 -20.77
N ALA A 120 10.95 -5.26 -21.17
CA ALA A 120 11.54 -6.41 -20.48
C ALA A 120 12.10 -6.03 -19.11
N ASP A 121 12.81 -4.89 -18.99
CA ASP A 121 13.35 -4.38 -17.72
C ASP A 121 12.23 -4.02 -16.76
N LEU A 122 11.23 -3.25 -17.21
CA LEU A 122 10.07 -2.86 -16.43
C LEU A 122 9.29 -4.08 -15.93
N ARG A 123 9.04 -5.07 -16.81
CA ARG A 123 8.33 -6.29 -16.45
C ARG A 123 9.09 -7.09 -15.40
N ALA A 124 10.38 -7.34 -15.61
CA ALA A 124 11.19 -8.15 -14.69
C ALA A 124 11.23 -7.55 -13.27
N ARG A 125 11.39 -6.21 -13.15
CA ARG A 125 11.39 -5.50 -11.88
C ARG A 125 10.01 -5.49 -11.23
N ALA A 126 8.96 -5.25 -11.98
CA ALA A 126 7.59 -5.27 -11.47
C ALA A 126 7.15 -6.67 -11.01
N GLU A 127 7.49 -7.74 -11.76
CA GLU A 127 7.19 -9.12 -11.34
C GLU A 127 7.93 -9.50 -10.05
N ARG A 128 9.18 -9.05 -9.89
CA ARG A 128 9.91 -9.23 -8.62
C ARG A 128 9.16 -8.53 -7.47
N ALA A 129 8.76 -7.28 -7.66
CA ALA A 129 8.01 -6.52 -6.67
C ALA A 129 6.66 -7.16 -6.31
N LEU A 130 5.95 -7.67 -7.31
CA LEU A 130 4.67 -8.36 -7.11
C LEU A 130 4.86 -9.68 -6.34
N ARG A 131 5.93 -10.44 -6.62
CA ARG A 131 6.25 -11.66 -5.83
C ARG A 131 6.57 -11.32 -4.38
N GLU A 132 7.46 -10.36 -4.13
CA GLU A 132 7.79 -9.92 -2.75
C GLU A 132 6.54 -9.40 -2.01
N SER A 133 5.68 -8.63 -2.69
CA SER A 133 4.42 -8.14 -2.13
C SER A 133 3.44 -9.28 -1.81
N LEU A 134 3.34 -10.31 -2.69
CA LEU A 134 2.50 -11.48 -2.44
C LEU A 134 2.98 -12.26 -1.22
N GLU A 135 4.28 -12.49 -1.10
CA GLU A 135 4.93 -13.16 0.03
C GLU A 135 4.75 -12.36 1.33
N ALA A 136 4.75 -11.03 1.24
CA ALA A 136 4.41 -10.15 2.36
C ALA A 136 2.93 -10.24 2.76
N GLY A 137 2.04 -10.71 1.87
CA GLY A 137 0.60 -10.86 2.13
C GLY A 137 -0.28 -9.80 1.45
N VAL A 138 0.28 -8.97 0.59
CA VAL A 138 -0.45 -7.90 -0.13
C VAL A 138 -1.43 -8.50 -1.13
N ARG A 139 -2.69 -8.07 -1.08
CA ARG A 139 -3.75 -8.40 -2.05
C ARG A 139 -4.03 -7.26 -3.03
N LEU A 140 -3.98 -6.02 -2.57
CA LEU A 140 -4.15 -4.82 -3.38
C LEU A 140 -2.85 -4.02 -3.34
N LEU A 141 -2.27 -3.76 -4.50
CA LEU A 141 -1.10 -2.92 -4.68
C LEU A 141 -1.43 -1.78 -5.63
N ARG A 142 -1.21 -0.54 -5.19
CA ARG A 142 -1.34 0.66 -6.00
C ARG A 142 0.05 1.17 -6.37
N THR A 143 0.38 1.14 -7.67
CA THR A 143 1.66 1.68 -8.19
C THR A 143 1.47 3.02 -8.85
N HIS A 144 2.36 3.95 -8.55
CA HIS A 144 2.43 5.27 -9.17
C HIS A 144 3.42 5.21 -10.33
N VAL A 145 2.94 5.48 -11.54
CA VAL A 145 3.67 5.34 -12.80
C VAL A 145 4.11 6.71 -13.29
N SER A 146 5.41 6.91 -13.47
CA SER A 146 5.99 8.15 -14.01
C SER A 146 5.40 8.47 -15.38
N TRP A 147 4.73 9.62 -15.52
CA TRP A 147 4.04 10.01 -16.73
C TRP A 147 4.30 11.49 -17.04
N PHE A 148 5.33 11.78 -17.82
CA PHE A 148 5.85 13.14 -18.05
C PHE A 148 5.58 13.67 -19.44
N GLN A 149 4.91 12.91 -20.32
CA GLN A 149 4.57 13.27 -21.68
C GLN A 149 3.05 13.21 -21.89
N PRO A 150 2.49 13.85 -22.93
CA PRO A 150 1.06 13.78 -23.21
C PRO A 150 0.50 12.36 -23.39
N ASP A 151 1.30 11.46 -23.96
CA ASP A 151 0.95 10.08 -24.21
C ASP A 151 1.34 9.16 -23.03
N ALA A 152 0.61 8.05 -22.88
CA ALA A 152 0.86 7.08 -21.82
C ALA A 152 2.26 6.45 -21.97
N PRO A 153 3.04 6.35 -20.89
CA PRO A 153 4.38 5.76 -20.93
C PRO A 153 4.36 4.24 -21.16
N LEU A 154 5.48 3.68 -21.59
CA LEU A 154 5.64 2.25 -21.81
C LEU A 154 5.28 1.42 -20.56
N ALA A 155 5.66 1.91 -19.37
CA ALA A 155 5.34 1.26 -18.10
C ALA A 155 3.83 1.06 -17.90
N TRP A 156 3.00 2.01 -18.35
CA TRP A 156 1.54 1.91 -18.26
C TRP A 156 0.99 0.70 -19.03
N ALA A 157 1.50 0.45 -20.23
CA ALA A 157 1.12 -0.70 -21.05
C ALA A 157 1.57 -2.02 -20.39
N VAL A 158 2.82 -2.10 -19.93
CA VAL A 158 3.37 -3.28 -19.23
C VAL A 158 2.57 -3.63 -17.99
N TYR A 159 2.19 -2.64 -17.19
CA TYR A 159 1.45 -2.91 -15.93
C TYR A 159 -0.01 -3.27 -16.15
N ARG A 160 -0.63 -2.83 -17.25
CA ARG A 160 -1.94 -3.34 -17.67
C ARG A 160 -1.90 -4.83 -17.98
N GLU A 161 -0.87 -5.30 -18.64
CA GLU A 161 -0.66 -6.74 -18.91
C GLU A 161 -0.45 -7.51 -17.61
N LEU A 162 0.49 -7.05 -16.77
CA LEU A 162 0.77 -7.66 -15.47
C LEU A 162 -0.47 -7.71 -14.58
N ARG A 163 -1.31 -6.66 -14.59
CA ARG A 163 -2.58 -6.67 -13.86
C ARG A 163 -3.46 -7.84 -14.24
N ALA A 164 -3.59 -8.14 -15.53
CA ALA A 164 -4.39 -9.27 -16.01
C ALA A 164 -3.78 -10.62 -15.61
N GLU A 165 -2.47 -10.75 -15.71
CA GLU A 165 -1.73 -11.98 -15.37
C GLU A 165 -1.74 -12.28 -13.86
N TRP A 166 -1.75 -11.25 -13.02
CA TRP A 166 -1.71 -11.38 -11.55
C TRP A 166 -3.08 -11.40 -10.89
N LEU A 167 -4.15 -11.32 -11.67
CA LEU A 167 -5.52 -11.35 -11.16
C LEU A 167 -5.75 -12.61 -10.30
N GLY A 168 -6.38 -12.42 -9.14
CA GLY A 168 -6.61 -13.49 -8.15
C GLY A 168 -5.44 -13.69 -7.16
N ARG A 169 -4.24 -13.21 -7.45
CA ARG A 169 -3.09 -13.18 -6.53
C ARG A 169 -2.90 -11.80 -5.92
N ILE A 170 -2.69 -10.80 -6.78
CA ILE A 170 -2.63 -9.37 -6.42
C ILE A 170 -3.52 -8.59 -7.37
N GLU A 171 -4.34 -7.70 -6.83
CA GLU A 171 -5.04 -6.68 -7.58
C GLU A 171 -4.10 -5.48 -7.76
N LEU A 172 -3.70 -5.20 -9.00
CA LEU A 172 -2.79 -4.10 -9.32
C LEU A 172 -3.60 -2.89 -9.80
N GLU A 173 -3.44 -1.75 -9.13
CA GLU A 173 -3.94 -0.44 -9.55
C GLU A 173 -2.78 0.43 -10.05
N CYS A 174 -3.05 1.23 -11.08
CA CYS A 174 -2.06 2.14 -11.66
C CYS A 174 -2.51 3.59 -11.54
N VAL A 175 -1.69 4.42 -10.91
CA VAL A 175 -1.86 5.88 -10.82
C VAL A 175 -0.88 6.53 -11.78
N ASN A 176 -1.32 7.46 -12.63
CA ASN A 176 -0.37 8.31 -13.31
C ASN A 176 0.22 9.34 -12.34
N ILE A 177 1.54 9.38 -12.21
CA ILE A 177 2.19 10.49 -11.52
C ILE A 177 2.73 11.47 -12.56
N SER A 178 1.95 12.51 -12.83
CA SER A 178 2.29 13.55 -13.78
C SER A 178 2.63 14.86 -13.05
N PRO A 179 3.57 15.67 -13.55
CA PRO A 179 3.74 17.04 -13.07
C PRO A 179 2.40 17.79 -13.12
N LEU A 180 2.04 18.50 -12.05
CA LEU A 180 0.75 19.21 -12.00
C LEU A 180 0.56 20.19 -13.19
N GLY A 181 1.64 20.80 -13.70
CA GLY A 181 1.60 21.69 -14.86
C GLY A 181 1.04 21.05 -16.14
N MET A 182 1.03 19.72 -16.28
CA MET A 182 0.38 19.07 -17.42
C MET A 182 -1.14 19.23 -17.42
N PHE A 183 -1.73 19.58 -16.29
CA PHE A 183 -3.17 19.83 -16.14
C PHE A 183 -3.55 21.32 -16.30
N GLU A 184 -2.60 22.21 -16.61
CA GLU A 184 -2.93 23.61 -16.99
C GLU A 184 -3.77 23.65 -18.27
N ASP A 185 -3.53 22.75 -19.22
CA ASP A 185 -4.38 22.55 -20.39
C ASP A 185 -5.52 21.58 -20.04
N ALA A 186 -6.74 22.11 -19.97
CA ALA A 186 -7.94 21.31 -19.67
C ALA A 186 -8.21 20.21 -20.74
N ALA A 187 -7.80 20.41 -21.98
CA ALA A 187 -7.94 19.41 -23.04
C ALA A 187 -6.97 18.24 -22.81
N LEU A 188 -5.71 18.52 -22.43
CA LEU A 188 -4.74 17.50 -22.05
C LEU A 188 -5.19 16.75 -20.79
N ALA A 189 -5.66 17.48 -19.76
CA ALA A 189 -6.24 16.89 -18.56
C ALA A 189 -7.35 15.89 -18.90
N GLY A 190 -8.25 16.25 -19.82
CA GLY A 190 -9.33 15.39 -20.32
C GLY A 190 -8.80 14.13 -21.05
N ARG A 191 -7.75 14.25 -21.87
CA ARG A 191 -7.15 13.11 -22.59
C ARG A 191 -6.46 12.13 -21.62
N ILE A 192 -5.68 12.65 -20.68
CA ILE A 192 -5.04 11.80 -19.64
C ILE A 192 -6.12 11.06 -18.85
N ALA A 193 -7.13 11.77 -18.34
CA ALA A 193 -8.23 11.15 -17.58
C ALA A 193 -8.99 10.11 -18.39
N ALA A 194 -9.23 10.33 -19.69
CA ALA A 194 -9.86 9.35 -20.57
C ALA A 194 -9.02 8.08 -20.72
N THR A 195 -7.71 8.22 -20.88
CA THR A 195 -6.78 7.06 -20.95
C THR A 195 -6.76 6.27 -19.64
N VAL A 196 -6.71 6.98 -18.50
CA VAL A 196 -6.78 6.37 -17.17
C VAL A 196 -8.11 5.64 -16.98
N ALA A 197 -9.23 6.26 -17.36
CA ALA A 197 -10.58 5.67 -17.26
C ALA A 197 -10.76 4.43 -18.13
N ALA A 198 -10.12 4.38 -19.30
CA ALA A 198 -10.12 3.21 -20.18
C ALA A 198 -9.27 2.05 -19.65
N THR A 199 -8.50 2.27 -18.58
CA THR A 199 -7.60 1.27 -17.98
C THR A 199 -8.25 0.66 -16.75
N PRO A 200 -8.52 -0.66 -16.71
CA PRO A 200 -9.00 -1.31 -15.50
C PRO A 200 -8.01 -1.08 -14.33
N GLY A 201 -8.52 -0.61 -13.19
CA GLY A 201 -7.68 -0.24 -12.03
C GLY A 201 -6.93 1.07 -12.19
N GLY A 202 -7.26 1.89 -13.21
CA GLY A 202 -6.69 3.22 -13.39
C GLY A 202 -7.18 4.22 -12.33
N VAL A 203 -6.26 5.03 -11.82
CA VAL A 203 -6.49 6.10 -10.84
C VAL A 203 -5.80 7.36 -11.35
N LEU A 204 -6.48 8.49 -11.31
CA LEU A 204 -5.90 9.76 -11.77
C LEU A 204 -5.01 10.36 -10.68
N GLY A 205 -3.81 10.82 -11.06
CA GLY A 205 -2.88 11.38 -10.09
C GLY A 205 -2.01 12.49 -10.64
N ALA A 206 -1.33 13.16 -9.72
CA ALA A 206 -0.34 14.18 -10.02
C ALA A 206 0.63 14.36 -8.84
N PHE A 207 1.78 14.96 -9.11
CA PHE A 207 2.72 15.45 -8.12
C PHE A 207 2.41 16.94 -7.85
N VAL A 208 1.99 17.23 -6.61
CA VAL A 208 1.59 18.55 -6.12
C VAL A 208 2.56 19.01 -5.03
N HIS A 209 3.37 20.02 -5.34
CA HIS A 209 4.43 20.53 -4.46
C HIS A 209 4.39 22.07 -4.48
N SER A 210 4.89 22.74 -3.45
CA SER A 210 4.83 24.22 -3.39
C SER A 210 5.47 24.92 -4.59
N THR A 211 6.46 24.27 -5.23
CA THR A 211 7.16 24.81 -6.41
C THR A 211 6.38 24.68 -7.72
N ASN A 212 5.35 23.82 -7.77
CA ASN A 212 4.53 23.59 -8.97
C ASN A 212 3.04 23.76 -8.73
N HIS A 213 2.65 24.20 -7.54
CA HIS A 213 1.24 24.36 -7.18
C HIS A 213 0.53 25.34 -8.11
N SER A 214 -0.55 24.89 -8.72
CA SER A 214 -1.47 25.66 -9.54
C SER A 214 -2.90 25.26 -9.22
N GLU A 215 -3.66 26.24 -8.76
CA GLU A 215 -5.08 26.07 -8.46
C GLU A 215 -5.90 25.71 -9.71
N ALA A 216 -5.55 26.30 -10.87
CA ALA A 216 -6.21 26.04 -12.14
C ALA A 216 -5.94 24.59 -12.62
N ALA A 217 -4.70 24.15 -12.58
CA ALA A 217 -4.31 22.79 -12.96
C ALA A 217 -4.97 21.74 -12.07
N LEU A 218 -4.95 21.95 -10.75
CA LEU A 218 -5.59 21.02 -9.80
C LEU A 218 -7.12 20.98 -10.01
N ARG A 219 -7.75 22.12 -10.33
CA ARG A 219 -9.17 22.22 -10.71
C ARG A 219 -9.49 21.43 -11.97
N HIS A 220 -8.66 21.53 -13.02
CA HIS A 220 -8.86 20.77 -14.25
C HIS A 220 -8.72 19.24 -14.00
N LEU A 221 -7.74 18.82 -13.18
CA LEU A 221 -7.59 17.44 -12.76
C LEU A 221 -8.85 16.92 -12.04
N MET A 222 -9.34 17.64 -11.03
CA MET A 222 -10.53 17.26 -10.26
C MET A 222 -11.80 17.23 -11.12
N ALA A 223 -11.96 18.22 -12.02
CA ALA A 223 -13.07 18.24 -12.98
C ALA A 223 -13.04 17.05 -13.94
N ALA A 224 -11.83 16.70 -14.43
CA ALA A 224 -11.66 15.52 -15.29
C ALA A 224 -11.95 14.22 -14.52
N ALA A 225 -11.46 14.10 -13.28
CA ALA A 225 -11.78 12.95 -12.42
C ALA A 225 -13.28 12.80 -12.19
N ALA A 226 -13.99 13.89 -11.86
CA ALA A 226 -15.44 13.88 -11.66
C ALA A 226 -16.18 13.46 -12.94
N ARG A 227 -15.80 14.01 -14.09
CA ARG A 227 -16.41 13.68 -15.40
C ARG A 227 -16.28 12.21 -15.76
N HIS A 228 -15.14 11.59 -15.49
CA HIS A 228 -14.85 10.21 -15.84
C HIS A 228 -15.14 9.21 -14.70
N GLY A 229 -15.65 9.68 -13.55
CA GLY A 229 -15.94 8.84 -12.39
C GLY A 229 -14.69 8.23 -11.73
N LEU A 230 -13.52 8.85 -11.92
CA LEU A 230 -12.25 8.33 -11.44
C LEU A 230 -12.04 8.57 -9.94
N ARG A 231 -11.23 7.71 -9.34
CA ARG A 231 -10.54 7.99 -8.08
C ARG A 231 -9.31 8.84 -8.37
N VAL A 232 -8.86 9.57 -7.36
CA VAL A 232 -7.68 10.46 -7.44
C VAL A 232 -6.70 10.08 -6.34
N ASP A 233 -5.40 10.05 -6.67
CA ASP A 233 -4.32 9.85 -5.70
C ASP A 233 -3.18 10.82 -6.01
N LEU A 234 -2.90 11.74 -5.09
CA LEU A 234 -1.93 12.81 -5.28
C LEU A 234 -0.72 12.60 -4.38
N HIS A 235 0.48 12.75 -4.94
CA HIS A 235 1.65 13.11 -4.13
C HIS A 235 1.44 14.58 -3.74
N ALA A 236 1.09 14.84 -2.48
CA ALA A 236 0.71 16.18 -2.05
C ALA A 236 1.60 16.63 -0.89
N ASP A 237 2.24 17.79 -1.07
CA ASP A 237 3.04 18.46 -0.05
C ASP A 237 4.14 17.53 0.55
N GLU A 238 4.85 16.79 -0.33
CA GLU A 238 6.01 15.94 0.03
C GLU A 238 7.24 16.79 0.28
N GLU A 239 7.14 17.70 1.24
CA GLU A 239 8.14 18.69 1.55
C GLU A 239 7.99 19.19 2.99
N LEU A 240 9.00 19.88 3.50
CA LEU A 240 8.94 20.57 4.80
C LEU A 240 8.83 22.09 4.60
N ALA A 241 7.93 22.52 3.72
CA ALA A 241 7.62 23.93 3.47
C ALA A 241 6.33 24.32 4.19
N PRO A 242 6.38 25.18 5.23
CA PRO A 242 5.18 25.54 6.01
C PRO A 242 4.07 26.22 5.18
N GLN A 243 4.42 26.80 4.04
CA GLN A 243 3.49 27.48 3.12
C GLN A 243 2.83 26.53 2.11
N ALA A 244 3.22 25.26 2.05
CA ALA A 244 2.61 24.28 1.15
C ALA A 244 1.09 24.17 1.42
N CYS A 245 0.29 24.13 0.37
CA CYS A 245 -1.18 24.18 0.47
C CYS A 245 -1.87 23.16 -0.45
N GLY A 246 -1.14 22.22 -1.03
CA GLY A 246 -1.67 21.19 -1.93
C GLY A 246 -2.76 20.35 -1.29
N VAL A 247 -2.56 19.90 -0.03
CA VAL A 247 -3.56 19.16 0.73
C VAL A 247 -4.82 19.99 0.99
N ALA A 248 -4.67 21.25 1.39
CA ALA A 248 -5.80 22.15 1.65
C ALA A 248 -6.61 22.45 0.37
N SER A 249 -5.92 22.73 -0.74
CA SER A 249 -6.54 22.95 -2.06
C SER A 249 -7.26 21.69 -2.54
N THR A 250 -6.65 20.50 -2.36
CA THR A 250 -7.26 19.23 -2.69
C THR A 250 -8.55 18.98 -1.92
N ALA A 251 -8.57 19.19 -0.61
CA ALA A 251 -9.76 19.01 0.21
C ALA A 251 -10.92 19.94 -0.22
N ARG A 252 -10.61 21.20 -0.51
CA ARG A 252 -11.59 22.18 -1.01
C ARG A 252 -12.17 21.76 -2.36
N LEU A 253 -11.31 21.39 -3.31
CA LEU A 253 -11.74 20.97 -4.65
C LEU A 253 -12.45 19.61 -4.63
N ALA A 254 -12.04 18.67 -3.79
CA ALA A 254 -12.75 17.39 -3.60
C ALA A 254 -14.20 17.63 -3.15
N THR A 255 -14.42 18.60 -2.25
CA THR A 255 -15.78 19.01 -1.84
C THR A 255 -16.55 19.64 -3.00
N GLU A 256 -15.91 20.57 -3.72
CA GLU A 256 -16.54 21.30 -4.84
C GLU A 256 -16.99 20.35 -5.96
N PHE A 257 -16.19 19.34 -6.29
CA PHE A 257 -16.47 18.39 -7.37
C PHE A 257 -17.18 17.11 -6.90
N GLY A 258 -17.59 17.00 -5.63
CA GLY A 258 -18.33 15.85 -5.09
C GLY A 258 -17.52 14.55 -5.12
N LEU A 259 -16.22 14.61 -4.82
CA LEU A 259 -15.29 13.48 -4.88
C LEU A 259 -15.06 12.80 -3.51
N ALA A 260 -15.97 12.99 -2.54
CA ALA A 260 -15.86 12.38 -1.23
C ALA A 260 -15.65 10.86 -1.31
N GLY A 261 -14.68 10.34 -0.55
CA GLY A 261 -14.31 8.92 -0.53
C GLY A 261 -13.57 8.44 -1.78
N ARG A 262 -13.23 9.34 -2.73
CA ARG A 262 -12.53 9.00 -3.97
C ARG A 262 -11.17 9.68 -4.13
N VAL A 263 -10.73 10.47 -3.16
CA VAL A 263 -9.47 11.22 -3.21
C VAL A 263 -8.57 10.78 -2.06
N ALA A 264 -7.32 10.49 -2.37
CA ALA A 264 -6.25 10.27 -1.41
C ALA A 264 -5.13 11.31 -1.61
N CYS A 265 -4.55 11.79 -0.52
CA CYS A 265 -3.31 12.57 -0.51
C CYS A 265 -2.22 11.73 0.14
N SER A 266 -1.20 11.41 -0.64
CA SER A 266 0.00 10.71 -0.17
C SER A 266 1.04 11.70 0.33
N HIS A 267 1.88 11.29 1.27
CA HIS A 267 2.95 12.05 1.96
C HIS A 267 2.41 13.09 2.94
N ALA A 268 1.88 14.22 2.50
CA ALA A 268 1.38 15.32 3.32
C ALA A 268 2.36 15.76 4.44
N CYS A 269 3.68 15.75 4.14
CA CYS A 269 4.75 15.98 5.12
C CYS A 269 4.75 17.42 5.66
N ALA A 270 4.35 18.38 4.84
CA ALA A 270 4.33 19.80 5.21
C ALA A 270 3.45 20.09 6.40
N LEU A 271 2.37 19.30 6.62
CA LEU A 271 1.49 19.45 7.79
C LEU A 271 2.26 19.40 9.12
N ALA A 272 3.35 18.62 9.18
CA ALA A 272 4.15 18.45 10.41
C ALA A 272 5.00 19.68 10.78
N VAL A 273 5.18 20.63 9.86
CA VAL A 273 5.98 21.85 10.07
C VAL A 273 5.16 23.13 9.93
N GLN A 274 3.89 23.04 9.59
CA GLN A 274 2.96 24.15 9.58
C GLN A 274 2.64 24.64 11.01
N ASP A 275 2.18 25.86 11.11
CA ASP A 275 1.54 26.33 12.34
C ASP A 275 0.44 25.35 12.78
N PRO A 276 0.37 24.96 14.08
CA PRO A 276 -0.57 23.93 14.52
C PRO A 276 -2.03 24.25 14.20
N HIS A 277 -2.44 25.52 14.27
CA HIS A 277 -3.82 25.91 13.94
C HIS A 277 -4.09 25.72 12.43
N THR A 278 -3.16 26.10 11.59
CA THR A 278 -3.25 25.91 10.13
C THR A 278 -3.32 24.42 9.77
N ALA A 279 -2.41 23.61 10.31
CA ALA A 279 -2.38 22.17 10.06
C ALA A 279 -3.68 21.48 10.50
N LEU A 280 -4.18 21.78 11.71
CA LEU A 280 -5.41 21.20 12.22
C LEU A 280 -6.65 21.67 11.43
N THR A 281 -6.70 22.93 11.02
CA THR A 281 -7.76 23.46 10.13
C THR A 281 -7.77 22.73 8.78
N THR A 282 -6.58 22.47 8.23
CA THR A 282 -6.44 21.68 6.99
C THR A 282 -6.97 20.25 7.20
N LEU A 283 -6.60 19.58 8.29
CA LEU A 283 -7.13 18.24 8.60
C LEU A 283 -8.65 18.24 8.81
N ASP A 284 -9.21 19.29 9.42
CA ASP A 284 -10.68 19.43 9.55
C ASP A 284 -11.35 19.56 8.17
N ALA A 285 -10.71 20.25 7.21
CA ALA A 285 -11.20 20.33 5.83
C ALA A 285 -11.08 18.99 5.11
N VAL A 286 -9.96 18.27 5.27
CA VAL A 286 -9.73 16.92 4.75
C VAL A 286 -10.81 15.95 5.23
N ALA A 287 -11.12 15.96 6.55
CA ALA A 287 -12.15 15.12 7.14
C ALA A 287 -13.55 15.41 6.53
N ARG A 288 -13.93 16.71 6.47
CA ARG A 288 -15.22 17.12 5.89
C ARG A 288 -15.34 16.79 4.40
N ALA A 289 -14.25 16.86 3.67
CA ALA A 289 -14.20 16.53 2.24
C ALA A 289 -14.23 15.03 1.96
N GLY A 290 -14.08 14.18 2.98
CA GLY A 290 -13.95 12.72 2.81
C GLY A 290 -12.69 12.33 2.04
N VAL A 291 -11.61 13.11 2.17
CA VAL A 291 -10.29 12.81 1.59
C VAL A 291 -9.52 11.91 2.56
N SER A 292 -8.77 10.95 2.02
CA SER A 292 -7.92 10.04 2.80
C SER A 292 -6.46 10.51 2.79
N LEU A 293 -5.67 10.04 3.74
CA LEU A 293 -4.23 10.26 3.78
C LEU A 293 -3.47 8.93 3.66
N VAL A 294 -2.34 8.94 2.93
CA VAL A 294 -1.39 7.83 2.89
C VAL A 294 -0.06 8.32 3.46
N SER A 295 0.35 7.75 4.57
CA SER A 295 1.65 8.06 5.20
C SER A 295 2.70 7.06 4.74
N LEU A 296 3.88 7.54 4.43
CA LEU A 296 4.97 6.81 3.77
C LEU A 296 6.28 6.95 4.58
N PRO A 297 6.31 6.40 5.81
CA PRO A 297 7.38 6.69 6.76
C PRO A 297 8.76 6.26 6.25
N SER A 298 8.86 5.17 5.48
CA SER A 298 10.15 4.66 5.00
C SER A 298 10.89 5.68 4.14
N THR A 299 10.25 6.17 3.11
CA THR A 299 10.84 7.15 2.18
C THR A 299 10.94 8.54 2.81
N ASN A 300 9.88 8.97 3.52
CA ASN A 300 9.88 10.32 4.09
C ASN A 300 10.91 10.53 5.19
N LEU A 301 11.17 9.54 6.05
CA LEU A 301 12.27 9.61 7.05
C LEU A 301 13.63 9.75 6.40
N LEU A 302 13.82 9.22 5.19
CA LEU A 302 15.10 9.29 4.48
C LEU A 302 15.26 10.59 3.68
N LEU A 303 14.19 11.04 3.02
CA LEU A 303 14.25 12.19 2.10
C LEU A 303 14.07 13.53 2.80
N GLN A 304 13.23 13.61 3.84
CA GLN A 304 12.88 14.86 4.46
C GLN A 304 13.98 15.34 5.43
N ASP A 305 14.23 16.64 5.45
CA ASP A 305 15.31 17.28 6.23
C ASP A 305 16.73 16.70 5.95
N ALA A 306 16.89 16.03 4.78
CA ALA A 306 18.15 15.42 4.38
C ALA A 306 19.17 16.50 3.98
N THR A 307 20.35 16.47 4.61
CA THR A 307 21.46 17.41 4.36
C THR A 307 22.77 16.68 4.52
N THR A 308 23.70 16.88 3.59
CA THR A 308 25.02 16.23 3.66
C THR A 308 25.74 16.61 4.96
N GLY A 309 26.24 15.61 5.67
CA GLY A 309 27.03 15.79 6.89
C GLY A 309 26.25 16.23 8.14
N ARG A 310 24.89 16.24 8.07
CA ARG A 310 24.04 16.58 9.20
C ARG A 310 22.94 15.52 9.42
N THR A 311 22.75 15.10 10.66
CA THR A 311 21.61 14.26 11.03
C THR A 311 20.31 15.05 10.90
N PRO A 312 19.24 14.49 10.28
CA PRO A 312 17.93 15.13 10.23
C PRO A 312 17.40 15.47 11.63
N ARG A 313 16.78 16.63 11.77
CA ARG A 313 16.18 17.12 13.03
C ARG A 313 14.67 17.02 13.01
N LEU A 314 14.05 16.99 11.83
CA LEU A 314 12.63 16.86 11.63
C LEU A 314 12.32 15.43 11.17
N ARG A 315 11.20 14.86 11.61
CA ARG A 315 10.84 13.48 11.26
C ARG A 315 10.35 13.34 9.82
N GLY A 316 9.76 14.40 9.26
CA GLY A 316 9.33 14.43 7.86
C GLY A 316 8.08 13.60 7.53
N ILE A 317 7.37 13.07 8.53
CA ILE A 317 6.12 12.33 8.35
C ILE A 317 4.91 13.20 8.67
N THR A 318 3.75 12.85 8.06
CA THR A 318 2.49 13.58 8.29
C THR A 318 1.92 13.38 9.70
N LEU A 319 0.86 14.13 10.02
CA LEU A 319 0.16 14.14 11.34
C LEU A 319 -0.82 12.96 11.46
N VAL A 320 -0.30 11.75 11.62
CA VAL A 320 -1.12 10.51 11.60
C VAL A 320 -2.13 10.44 12.76
N HIS A 321 -1.73 10.80 13.98
CA HIS A 321 -2.63 10.77 15.14
C HIS A 321 -3.78 11.77 15.02
N GLU A 322 -3.46 12.99 14.59
CA GLU A 322 -4.41 14.06 14.41
C GLU A 322 -5.42 13.75 13.31
N ALA A 323 -4.96 13.07 12.26
CA ALA A 323 -5.81 12.58 11.17
C ALA A 323 -6.77 11.48 11.66
N ILE A 324 -6.25 10.46 12.35
CA ILE A 324 -7.06 9.37 12.91
C ILE A 324 -8.10 9.90 13.91
N ALA A 325 -7.71 10.84 14.77
CA ALA A 325 -8.60 11.45 15.76
C ALA A 325 -9.79 12.20 15.11
N ARG A 326 -9.64 12.64 13.85
CA ARG A 326 -10.69 13.29 13.03
C ARG A 326 -11.50 12.32 12.18
N GLY A 327 -11.24 11.02 12.30
CA GLY A 327 -11.91 9.99 11.50
C GLY A 327 -11.46 9.98 10.04
N ILE A 328 -10.37 10.65 9.68
CA ILE A 328 -9.78 10.57 8.35
C ILE A 328 -9.27 9.15 8.10
N PRO A 329 -9.65 8.50 6.99
CA PRO A 329 -9.07 7.22 6.63
C PRO A 329 -7.58 7.39 6.36
N VAL A 330 -6.74 6.63 7.08
CA VAL A 330 -5.28 6.66 6.91
C VAL A 330 -4.80 5.27 6.48
N ALA A 331 -3.89 5.22 5.52
CA ALA A 331 -3.14 4.01 5.16
C ALA A 331 -1.63 4.25 5.29
N LEU A 332 -0.88 3.16 5.49
CA LEU A 332 0.59 3.15 5.52
C LEU A 332 1.12 2.32 4.35
N GLY A 333 2.09 2.84 3.63
CA GLY A 333 2.72 2.19 2.48
C GLY A 333 4.23 2.16 2.51
N SER A 334 4.78 1.31 1.65
CA SER A 334 6.23 1.11 1.49
C SER A 334 6.88 2.22 0.68
N ASP A 335 6.16 2.77 -0.29
CA ASP A 335 6.62 3.75 -1.26
C ASP A 335 7.76 3.21 -2.13
N ASN A 336 8.89 3.88 -2.20
CA ASN A 336 10.06 3.51 -3.00
C ASN A 336 10.82 2.33 -2.41
N VAL A 337 11.31 1.45 -3.29
CA VAL A 337 12.01 0.23 -2.88
C VAL A 337 13.28 0.02 -3.70
N GLN A 338 14.43 0.09 -3.02
CA GLN A 338 15.76 -0.14 -3.60
C GLN A 338 16.01 0.68 -4.88
N ASP A 339 15.65 1.95 -4.83
CA ASP A 339 15.85 2.95 -5.87
C ASP A 339 16.55 4.20 -5.32
N ALA A 340 16.58 5.27 -6.11
CA ALA A 340 17.25 6.53 -5.73
C ALA A 340 16.58 7.23 -4.51
N PHE A 341 15.29 6.98 -4.27
CA PHE A 341 14.53 7.59 -3.18
C PHE A 341 14.69 6.82 -1.87
N ASN A 342 14.75 5.48 -1.96
CA ASN A 342 14.87 4.62 -0.78
C ASN A 342 15.70 3.35 -1.09
N PRO A 343 17.01 3.38 -0.90
CA PRO A 343 17.91 2.27 -1.22
C PRO A 343 17.73 1.03 -0.34
N VAL A 344 17.01 1.14 0.78
CA VAL A 344 16.76 0.05 1.74
C VAL A 344 15.29 -0.33 1.88
N GLY A 345 14.43 0.23 1.04
CA GLY A 345 12.98 -0.05 1.04
C GLY A 345 12.64 -1.51 0.81
N ARG A 346 11.44 -1.91 1.20
CA ARG A 346 10.86 -3.25 1.04
C ARG A 346 9.40 -3.16 0.66
N HIS A 347 8.93 -4.05 -0.20
CA HIS A 347 7.50 -4.20 -0.53
C HIS A 347 6.76 -4.96 0.59
N ASP A 348 6.72 -4.35 1.78
CA ASP A 348 6.07 -4.93 2.96
C ASP A 348 5.40 -3.84 3.80
N PRO A 349 4.09 -3.68 3.74
CA PRO A 349 3.36 -2.70 4.54
C PRO A 349 3.55 -2.86 6.06
N VAL A 350 3.85 -4.07 6.54
CA VAL A 350 4.14 -4.28 7.97
C VAL A 350 5.46 -3.62 8.36
N ALA A 351 6.47 -3.63 7.49
CA ALA A 351 7.71 -2.90 7.74
C ALA A 351 7.47 -1.38 7.79
N ALA A 352 6.59 -0.85 6.93
CA ALA A 352 6.16 0.55 6.98
C ALA A 352 5.44 0.87 8.31
N LEU A 353 4.60 -0.04 8.79
CA LEU A 353 3.94 0.11 10.10
C LEU A 353 4.94 0.10 11.26
N GLU A 354 5.95 -0.77 11.24
CA GLU A 354 7.01 -0.79 12.28
C GLU A 354 7.73 0.56 12.37
N LEU A 355 8.06 1.14 11.22
CA LEU A 355 8.66 2.48 11.17
C LEU A 355 7.68 3.56 11.68
N ALA A 356 6.40 3.47 11.34
CA ALA A 356 5.38 4.40 11.84
C ALA A 356 5.17 4.26 13.36
N VAL A 357 5.28 3.05 13.93
CA VAL A 357 5.27 2.85 15.39
C VAL A 357 6.40 3.63 16.05
N LEU A 358 7.59 3.61 15.47
CA LEU A 358 8.76 4.33 16.00
C LEU A 358 8.67 5.84 15.73
N ALA A 359 8.35 6.24 14.51
CA ALA A 359 8.40 7.63 14.06
C ALA A 359 7.17 8.45 14.51
N ALA A 360 5.97 7.85 14.51
CA ALA A 360 4.71 8.47 14.93
C ALA A 360 4.21 8.00 16.29
N HIS A 361 4.93 7.12 17.00
CA HIS A 361 4.54 6.55 18.30
C HIS A 361 3.16 5.86 18.28
N LEU A 362 2.83 5.15 17.21
CA LEU A 362 1.55 4.46 17.05
C LEU A 362 1.44 3.28 18.02
N LYS A 363 0.46 3.30 18.92
CA LYS A 363 0.21 2.25 19.93
C LYS A 363 -1.29 2.05 20.11
N PRO A 364 -1.74 0.79 20.34
CA PRO A 364 -1.02 -0.48 20.17
C PRO A 364 -0.87 -0.86 18.70
N ALA A 365 0.30 -1.38 18.31
CA ALA A 365 0.62 -1.67 16.91
C ALA A 365 -0.27 -2.73 16.29
N PHE A 366 -0.51 -3.86 16.99
CA PHE A 366 -1.30 -4.97 16.44
C PHE A 366 -2.79 -4.62 16.30
N ASP A 367 -3.41 -4.03 17.32
CA ASP A 367 -4.84 -3.74 17.27
C ASP A 367 -5.15 -2.50 16.40
N ALA A 368 -4.72 -1.32 16.81
CA ALA A 368 -5.03 -0.11 16.05
C ALA A 368 -4.16 0.06 14.81
N GLY A 369 -2.86 -0.24 14.90
CA GLY A 369 -1.91 -0.02 13.81
C GLY A 369 -2.13 -0.95 12.63
N SER A 370 -2.49 -2.22 12.84
CA SER A 370 -2.71 -3.17 11.75
C SER A 370 -3.84 -2.77 10.80
N ALA A 371 -4.83 -2.01 11.29
CA ALA A 371 -5.88 -1.49 10.43
C ALA A 371 -5.33 -0.58 9.31
N LEU A 372 -4.21 0.11 9.55
CA LEU A 372 -3.63 1.06 8.60
C LEU A 372 -2.93 0.38 7.40
N VAL A 373 -2.59 -0.90 7.54
CA VAL A 373 -1.98 -1.70 6.46
C VAL A 373 -2.95 -2.70 5.82
N CYS A 374 -4.22 -2.69 6.26
CA CYS A 374 -5.31 -3.49 5.68
C CYS A 374 -6.43 -2.61 5.10
N ASN A 375 -6.23 -1.29 5.06
CA ASN A 375 -7.29 -0.31 4.84
C ASN A 375 -7.46 0.05 3.34
N ALA A 376 -8.01 -0.87 2.53
CA ALA A 376 -8.37 -0.58 1.14
C ALA A 376 -9.39 0.58 1.01
N HIS A 377 -10.22 0.79 2.03
CA HIS A 377 -11.18 1.89 2.09
C HIS A 377 -10.50 3.27 1.99
N ALA A 378 -9.30 3.44 2.56
CA ALA A 378 -8.53 4.68 2.40
C ALA A 378 -8.14 5.00 0.95
N LEU A 379 -8.19 4.01 0.07
CA LEU A 379 -7.94 4.15 -1.36
C LEU A 379 -9.22 4.30 -2.19
N GLY A 380 -10.38 4.40 -1.56
CA GLY A 380 -11.68 4.31 -2.23
C GLY A 380 -11.90 2.93 -2.88
N ALA A 381 -11.21 1.90 -2.40
CA ALA A 381 -11.28 0.53 -2.91
C ALA A 381 -11.94 -0.38 -1.87
N GLY A 382 -13.23 -0.60 -2.01
CA GLY A 382 -14.03 -1.41 -1.09
C GLY A 382 -14.49 -0.68 0.18
N GLU A 383 -15.10 -1.44 1.09
CA GLU A 383 -15.64 -0.94 2.34
C GLU A 383 -14.64 -1.12 3.49
N ARG A 384 -14.86 -0.38 4.57
CA ARG A 384 -14.10 -0.55 5.80
C ARG A 384 -14.40 -1.92 6.42
N ILE A 385 -13.35 -2.71 6.64
CA ILE A 385 -13.48 -4.00 7.31
C ILE A 385 -13.77 -3.77 8.80
N THR A 386 -14.88 -4.33 9.28
CA THR A 386 -15.26 -4.35 10.71
C THR A 386 -15.45 -5.78 11.23
N SER A 387 -15.55 -6.76 10.32
CA SER A 387 -15.62 -8.18 10.60
C SER A 387 -15.04 -8.94 9.40
N LEU A 388 -14.41 -10.07 9.66
CA LEU A 388 -13.97 -10.98 8.59
C LEU A 388 -15.10 -11.90 8.11
N VAL A 389 -16.18 -12.06 8.88
CA VAL A 389 -17.29 -12.96 8.53
C VAL A 389 -17.95 -12.51 7.21
N GLY A 390 -18.09 -13.44 6.28
CA GLY A 390 -18.64 -13.21 4.95
C GLY A 390 -17.62 -12.70 3.92
N LEU A 391 -16.43 -12.25 4.33
CA LEU A 391 -15.37 -11.83 3.42
C LEU A 391 -14.64 -13.02 2.79
N PRO A 392 -13.98 -12.84 1.63
CA PRO A 392 -13.02 -13.82 1.12
C PRO A 392 -12.00 -14.20 2.20
N ALA A 393 -11.63 -15.47 2.28
CA ALA A 393 -10.60 -15.95 3.18
C ALA A 393 -9.20 -15.59 2.66
N ASP A 394 -9.01 -14.29 2.37
CA ASP A 394 -7.74 -13.66 2.00
C ASP A 394 -7.07 -13.20 3.29
N LEU A 395 -6.18 -14.02 3.80
CA LEU A 395 -5.62 -13.86 5.13
C LEU A 395 -4.09 -13.92 5.11
N VAL A 396 -3.46 -13.30 6.10
CA VAL A 396 -2.03 -13.44 6.40
C VAL A 396 -1.87 -13.95 7.81
N VAL A 397 -1.23 -15.10 7.95
CA VAL A 397 -0.90 -15.72 9.24
C VAL A 397 0.57 -15.48 9.54
N PHE A 398 0.89 -15.17 10.80
CA PHE A 398 2.25 -14.88 11.26
C PHE A 398 2.70 -15.94 12.29
N PRO A 399 3.13 -17.14 11.86
CA PRO A 399 3.55 -18.21 12.75
C PRO A 399 4.76 -17.82 13.60
N GLY A 400 4.90 -18.40 14.79
CA GLY A 400 6.04 -18.21 15.67
C GLY A 400 6.09 -16.88 16.44
N SER A 401 5.24 -15.90 16.09
CA SER A 401 5.24 -14.59 16.78
C SER A 401 4.82 -14.67 18.26
N HIS A 402 4.00 -15.63 18.62
CA HIS A 402 3.55 -15.88 19.99
C HIS A 402 4.68 -16.45 20.89
N ALA A 403 5.55 -17.32 20.33
CA ALA A 403 6.61 -17.99 21.09
C ALA A 403 7.74 -17.03 21.51
N SER A 404 7.92 -15.92 20.79
CA SER A 404 8.96 -14.93 21.07
C SER A 404 8.56 -13.84 22.08
N GLY A 405 7.34 -13.84 22.59
CA GLY A 405 6.81 -12.78 23.45
C GLY A 405 6.68 -11.41 22.76
N ARG A 406 6.88 -11.36 21.45
CA ARG A 406 6.77 -10.13 20.66
C ARG A 406 5.30 -9.76 20.48
N ALA A 407 4.99 -8.51 20.74
CA ALA A 407 3.64 -7.97 20.54
C ALA A 407 3.28 -7.79 19.04
N TRP A 408 4.27 -7.90 18.15
CA TRP A 408 4.14 -7.68 16.71
C TRP A 408 4.99 -8.67 15.89
N PRO A 409 4.48 -9.18 14.76
CA PRO A 409 5.21 -10.09 13.89
C PRO A 409 6.23 -9.32 13.00
N ALA A 410 7.42 -9.09 13.52
CA ALA A 410 8.47 -8.32 12.85
C ALA A 410 9.17 -9.05 11.68
N ASP A 411 9.02 -10.38 11.55
CA ASP A 411 9.69 -11.16 10.50
C ASP A 411 8.72 -11.48 9.36
N THR A 412 9.07 -11.12 8.13
CA THR A 412 8.32 -11.48 6.92
C THR A 412 8.50 -12.95 6.53
N ARG A 413 9.63 -13.55 6.98
CA ARG A 413 9.90 -14.97 6.72
C ARG A 413 8.95 -15.85 7.53
N GLY A 414 8.40 -16.85 6.85
CA GLY A 414 7.49 -17.81 7.47
C GLY A 414 6.03 -17.36 7.56
N ARG A 415 5.66 -16.22 6.96
CA ARG A 415 4.25 -15.88 6.80
C ARG A 415 3.55 -16.91 5.94
N VAL A 416 2.30 -17.24 6.28
CA VAL A 416 1.43 -18.06 5.43
C VAL A 416 0.34 -17.16 4.88
N VAL A 417 0.30 -17.06 3.55
CA VAL A 417 -0.62 -16.18 2.84
C VAL A 417 -1.71 -17.00 2.17
N LEU A 418 -2.96 -16.68 2.47
CA LEU A 418 -4.13 -17.33 1.89
C LEU A 418 -4.87 -16.41 0.93
N ARG A 419 -5.38 -17.00 -0.15
CA ARG A 419 -6.36 -16.39 -1.06
C ARG A 419 -7.53 -17.36 -1.22
N GLY A 420 -8.74 -16.90 -0.90
CA GLY A 420 -9.92 -17.77 -0.88
C GLY A 420 -9.70 -19.03 -0.03
N GLY A 421 -8.97 -18.93 1.08
CA GLY A 421 -8.63 -20.05 1.96
C GLY A 421 -7.50 -20.96 1.46
N ARG A 422 -6.96 -20.79 0.25
CA ARG A 422 -5.84 -21.56 -0.30
C ARG A 422 -4.52 -20.88 0.00
N VAL A 423 -3.51 -21.65 0.39
CA VAL A 423 -2.14 -21.11 0.58
C VAL A 423 -1.57 -20.75 -0.80
N VAL A 424 -1.15 -19.49 -0.94
CA VAL A 424 -0.53 -18.95 -2.17
C VAL A 424 0.92 -18.55 -1.97
N ALA A 425 1.36 -18.38 -0.71
CA ALA A 425 2.76 -18.18 -0.34
C ALA A 425 3.00 -18.67 1.08
N GLY A 426 4.24 -19.09 1.36
CA GLY A 426 4.59 -19.73 2.63
C GLY A 426 4.11 -21.17 2.74
N THR A 427 4.40 -21.81 3.87
CA THR A 427 4.01 -23.18 4.18
C THR A 427 3.59 -23.28 5.64
N TRP A 428 2.65 -24.18 5.95
CA TRP A 428 2.32 -24.49 7.32
C TRP A 428 3.53 -25.17 7.99
N ALA A 429 3.86 -24.72 9.20
CA ALA A 429 4.81 -25.46 10.02
C ALA A 429 4.25 -26.87 10.38
N PRO A 430 5.08 -27.91 10.47
CA PRO A 430 4.62 -29.26 10.80
C PRO A 430 3.77 -29.31 12.08
N GLU A 431 4.10 -28.52 13.09
CA GLU A 431 3.39 -28.44 14.36
C GLU A 431 1.98 -27.82 14.21
N ALA A 432 1.74 -27.05 13.16
CA ALA A 432 0.42 -26.47 12.89
C ALA A 432 -0.55 -27.45 12.24
N LEU A 433 -0.03 -28.55 11.69
CA LEU A 433 -0.80 -29.61 11.03
C LEU A 433 -1.04 -30.82 11.92
N ALA A 434 -0.49 -30.82 13.13
CA ALA A 434 -0.55 -31.96 14.08
C ALA A 434 -1.78 -31.90 15.01
#